data_77299d8799552f250e3509a1aeab6415
#
_entry.id   77299d8799552f250e3509a1aeab6415
#
_cell.length_a   1.000
_cell.length_b   1.000
_cell.length_c   1.000
_cell.angle_alpha   90.00
_cell.angle_beta   90.00
_cell.angle_gamma   90.00
#
_symmetry.space_group_name_H-M   'P 1'
#
loop_
_entity.id
_entity.type
_entity.pdbx_description
1 polymer ?
#
loop_
_entity_poly.entity_id
_entity_poly.type
_entity_poly.pdbx_seq_one_letter_code
_entity_poly.pdbx_strand_id
1 'polypeptide(L)'
;MACPICKATKKNFSIKVKDYEYDINFTALYSQCRSCESIYRTKPKKVEKEKIYYPKNKYLPLKGNVIYDFFKKKYAEYEKRKIFGYLNNFLYKRKITILDIGCGKGYLIKLFSDNKNFNCFGIDPNVITRKSNNLSFIKASYDNLNLLKKIKPNIIIINNFIEHIENLKIIKKIVYQMRKKCFLVILTPDGNSLARRKFANYWSGYHAPRHNVIFNPKSIKKILPKSKNIKLKQFRIYDPFTNAISISNLIKQVMHNFVFNDLFKVTFFLLHLFADIRQKNRILMIVKKD
;
A
#
# COMPACT_ATOMS: atom_id res chain seq x y z
N MET A 1 16.21 18.78 -0.44
CA MET A 1 14.80 18.64 -0.05
C MET A 1 14.73 18.08 1.35
N ALA A 2 13.94 18.70 2.21
CA ALA A 2 13.68 18.21 3.56
C ALA A 2 12.74 16.99 3.54
N CYS A 3 12.81 16.14 4.55
CA CYS A 3 11.94 14.99 4.71
C CYS A 3 10.46 15.40 4.76
N PRO A 4 9.56 14.81 3.94
CA PRO A 4 8.16 15.20 3.90
C PRO A 4 7.41 14.90 5.21
N ILE A 5 7.93 13.97 6.04
CA ILE A 5 7.30 13.57 7.30
C ILE A 5 7.73 14.45 8.47
N CYS A 6 9.04 14.59 8.71
CA CYS A 6 9.56 15.25 9.93
C CYS A 6 10.33 16.54 9.68
N LYS A 7 10.44 16.98 8.42
CA LYS A 7 11.11 18.19 7.99
C LYS A 7 12.63 18.23 8.20
N ALA A 8 13.24 17.17 8.73
CA ALA A 8 14.69 17.09 8.89
C ALA A 8 15.40 17.08 7.51
N THR A 9 16.57 17.68 7.46
CA THR A 9 17.38 17.81 6.22
C THR A 9 18.48 16.75 6.12
N LYS A 10 18.99 16.25 7.26
CA LYS A 10 20.06 15.24 7.31
C LYS A 10 19.57 13.89 6.78
N LYS A 11 20.41 13.25 5.96
CA LYS A 11 20.14 11.97 5.29
C LYS A 11 21.15 10.93 5.76
N ASN A 12 20.74 9.65 5.77
CA ASN A 12 21.67 8.53 5.98
C ASN A 12 22.31 8.11 4.64
N PHE A 13 21.47 8.01 3.59
CA PHE A 13 21.91 7.67 2.24
C PHE A 13 20.99 8.26 1.18
N SER A 14 21.47 8.23 -0.07
CA SER A 14 20.65 8.47 -1.26
C SER A 14 20.93 7.37 -2.28
N ILE A 15 19.89 6.93 -3.00
CA ILE A 15 19.97 5.84 -3.96
C ILE A 15 19.17 6.18 -5.22
N LYS A 16 19.76 5.91 -6.40
CA LYS A 16 19.10 6.00 -7.69
C LYS A 16 18.38 4.69 -7.99
N VAL A 17 17.10 4.75 -8.33
CA VAL A 17 16.27 3.59 -8.64
C VAL A 17 15.59 3.80 -9.98
N LYS A 18 15.80 2.86 -10.91
CA LYS A 18 15.13 2.81 -12.21
C LYS A 18 13.72 2.21 -12.07
N ASP A 19 12.85 2.46 -13.04
CA ASP A 19 11.62 1.69 -13.20
C ASP A 19 11.93 0.34 -13.84
N TYR A 20 12.08 -0.69 -13.03
CA TYR A 20 12.30 -2.06 -13.50
C TYR A 20 11.01 -2.81 -13.81
N GLU A 21 9.85 -2.28 -13.38
CA GLU A 21 8.58 -3.01 -13.47
C GLU A 21 7.88 -2.79 -14.82
N TYR A 22 7.94 -1.56 -15.34
CA TYR A 22 7.17 -1.17 -16.54
C TYR A 22 8.03 -0.61 -17.67
N ASP A 23 9.35 -0.68 -17.53
CA ASP A 23 10.32 -0.21 -18.53
C ASP A 23 10.11 1.26 -18.96
N ILE A 24 9.72 2.10 -18.01
CA ILE A 24 9.69 3.54 -18.24
C ILE A 24 11.11 4.05 -18.08
N ASN A 25 11.62 4.75 -19.09
CA ASN A 25 12.95 5.37 -19.03
C ASN A 25 12.96 6.52 -18.02
N PHE A 26 12.92 6.15 -16.74
CA PHE A 26 12.93 7.08 -15.64
C PHE A 26 13.76 6.54 -14.46
N THR A 27 14.60 7.41 -13.92
CA THR A 27 15.37 7.14 -12.69
C THR A 27 14.96 8.11 -11.60
N ALA A 28 14.49 7.58 -10.48
CA ALA A 28 14.14 8.36 -9.30
C ALA A 28 15.31 8.37 -8.29
N LEU A 29 15.53 9.50 -7.64
CA LEU A 29 16.45 9.60 -6.51
C LEU A 29 15.66 9.51 -5.22
N TYR A 30 15.94 8.52 -4.41
CA TYR A 30 15.40 8.33 -3.06
C TYR A 30 16.46 8.65 -2.01
N SER A 31 16.04 9.22 -0.88
CA SER A 31 16.91 9.45 0.27
C SER A 31 16.26 8.95 1.55
N GLN A 32 17.05 8.40 2.45
CA GLN A 32 16.58 8.04 3.79
C GLN A 32 16.81 9.18 4.77
N CYS A 33 15.77 9.60 5.46
CA CYS A 33 15.84 10.59 6.51
C CYS A 33 16.57 10.05 7.73
N ARG A 34 17.60 10.77 8.23
CA ARG A 34 18.33 10.36 9.44
C ARG A 34 17.46 10.37 10.70
N SER A 35 16.49 11.28 10.79
CA SER A 35 15.65 11.45 12.00
C SER A 35 14.53 10.41 12.11
N CYS A 36 13.73 10.19 11.05
CA CYS A 36 12.57 9.29 11.09
C CYS A 36 12.75 8.03 10.27
N GLU A 37 13.88 7.87 9.58
CA GLU A 37 14.27 6.71 8.78
C GLU A 37 13.32 6.39 7.62
N SER A 38 12.31 7.25 7.33
CA SER A 38 11.52 7.12 6.12
C SER A 38 12.39 7.32 4.89
N ILE A 39 12.09 6.59 3.83
CA ILE A 39 12.73 6.80 2.54
C ILE A 39 11.77 7.60 1.67
N TYR A 40 12.24 8.64 1.01
CA TYR A 40 11.40 9.51 0.23
C TYR A 40 12.08 9.92 -1.08
N ARG A 41 11.26 10.12 -2.10
CA ARG A 41 11.73 10.60 -3.38
C ARG A 41 12.11 12.08 -3.26
N THR A 42 13.33 12.44 -3.70
CA THR A 42 13.89 13.79 -3.50
C THR A 42 13.40 14.81 -4.51
N LYS A 43 12.91 14.36 -5.67
CA LYS A 43 12.29 15.24 -6.67
C LYS A 43 10.80 14.89 -6.77
N PRO A 44 9.87 15.86 -6.68
CA PRO A 44 8.45 15.60 -6.84
C PRO A 44 8.16 15.05 -8.25
N LYS A 45 7.04 14.36 -8.41
CA LYS A 45 6.50 14.04 -9.73
C LYS A 45 6.21 15.33 -10.46
N LYS A 46 6.59 15.42 -11.72
CA LYS A 46 6.02 16.44 -12.60
C LYS A 46 4.59 15.97 -12.93
N VAL A 47 3.59 16.79 -12.60
CA VAL A 47 2.16 16.48 -12.82
C VAL A 47 1.89 16.12 -14.29
N GLU A 48 2.55 16.82 -15.22
CA GLU A 48 2.50 16.56 -16.67
C GLU A 48 2.92 15.14 -17.08
N LYS A 49 3.74 14.46 -16.23
CA LYS A 49 4.25 13.11 -16.50
C LYS A 49 3.49 12.02 -15.74
N GLU A 50 2.44 12.33 -15.01
CA GLU A 50 1.74 11.35 -14.17
C GLU A 50 1.13 10.21 -15.00
N LYS A 51 0.57 10.52 -16.18
CA LYS A 51 0.05 9.50 -17.14
C LYS A 51 1.16 8.55 -17.62
N ILE A 52 2.40 9.03 -17.74
CA ILE A 52 3.55 8.21 -18.15
C ILE A 52 3.92 7.22 -17.06
N TYR A 53 3.76 7.59 -15.78
CA TYR A 53 4.10 6.72 -14.65
C TYR A 53 3.15 5.53 -14.48
N TYR A 54 1.95 5.61 -15.06
CA TYR A 54 0.92 4.57 -15.01
C TYR A 54 0.46 4.19 -16.43
N PRO A 55 1.33 3.58 -17.25
CA PRO A 55 0.99 3.22 -18.63
C PRO A 55 -0.15 2.21 -18.64
N LYS A 56 -1.31 2.59 -19.18
CA LYS A 56 -2.54 1.77 -19.16
C LYS A 56 -2.33 0.36 -19.70
N ASN A 57 -1.47 0.22 -20.71
CA ASN A 57 -1.22 -1.06 -21.38
C ASN A 57 -0.22 -1.97 -20.63
N LYS A 58 0.57 -1.44 -19.69
CA LYS A 58 1.59 -2.20 -18.96
C LYS A 58 1.30 -2.27 -17.46
N TYR A 59 0.62 -1.27 -16.89
CA TYR A 59 0.36 -1.20 -15.45
C TYR A 59 -0.62 -2.27 -15.00
N LEU A 60 -0.11 -3.36 -14.42
CA LEU A 60 -0.87 -4.55 -14.04
C LEU A 60 -2.14 -4.29 -13.22
N PRO A 61 -2.15 -3.37 -12.24
CA PRO A 61 -3.38 -3.05 -11.52
C PRO A 61 -4.50 -2.50 -12.39
N LEU A 62 -4.19 -1.93 -13.57
CA LEU A 62 -5.18 -1.43 -14.55
C LEU A 62 -5.44 -2.44 -15.67
N LYS A 63 -4.38 -3.01 -16.27
CA LYS A 63 -4.48 -3.94 -17.42
C LYS A 63 -5.21 -5.24 -17.04
N GLY A 64 -4.89 -5.81 -15.88
CA GLY A 64 -5.33 -7.15 -15.51
C GLY A 64 -4.53 -8.26 -16.18
N ASN A 65 -4.41 -9.38 -15.47
CA ASN A 65 -3.86 -10.63 -15.96
C ASN A 65 -4.47 -11.72 -15.07
N VAL A 66 -5.02 -12.78 -15.66
CA VAL A 66 -5.74 -13.84 -14.93
C VAL A 66 -4.90 -14.41 -13.79
N ILE A 67 -3.62 -14.71 -14.06
CA ILE A 67 -2.68 -15.27 -13.09
C ILE A 67 -2.40 -14.25 -11.98
N TYR A 68 -2.10 -13.01 -12.34
CA TYR A 68 -1.88 -11.93 -11.38
C TYR A 68 -3.11 -11.70 -10.49
N ASP A 69 -4.31 -11.66 -11.11
CA ASP A 69 -5.57 -11.43 -10.41
C ASP A 69 -5.89 -12.59 -9.44
N PHE A 70 -5.61 -13.83 -9.83
CA PHE A 70 -5.73 -15.01 -8.96
C PHE A 70 -4.84 -14.89 -7.71
N PHE A 71 -3.53 -14.64 -7.89
CA PHE A 71 -2.62 -14.50 -6.76
C PHE A 71 -2.94 -13.28 -5.90
N LYS A 72 -3.36 -12.16 -6.50
CA LYS A 72 -3.79 -10.97 -5.76
C LYS A 72 -5.03 -11.26 -4.91
N LYS A 73 -5.99 -12.02 -5.42
CA LYS A 73 -7.16 -12.47 -4.64
C LYS A 73 -6.73 -13.35 -3.45
N LYS A 74 -5.87 -14.34 -3.68
CA LYS A 74 -5.33 -15.21 -2.61
C LYS A 74 -4.57 -14.41 -1.54
N TYR A 75 -3.79 -13.43 -1.97
CA TYR A 75 -3.09 -12.56 -1.03
C TYR A 75 -4.05 -11.65 -0.26
N ALA A 76 -5.09 -11.11 -0.90
CA ALA A 76 -6.13 -10.33 -0.23
C ALA A 76 -6.89 -11.18 0.82
N GLU A 77 -7.10 -12.48 0.58
CA GLU A 77 -7.65 -13.42 1.59
C GLU A 77 -6.72 -13.51 2.83
N TYR A 78 -5.41 -13.58 2.61
CA TYR A 78 -4.42 -13.55 3.70
C TYR A 78 -4.46 -12.23 4.47
N GLU A 79 -4.50 -11.07 3.77
CA GLU A 79 -4.62 -9.76 4.39
C GLU A 79 -5.91 -9.63 5.21
N LYS A 80 -7.05 -10.06 4.63
CA LYS A 80 -8.34 -10.12 5.33
C LYS A 80 -8.22 -10.91 6.63
N ARG A 81 -7.64 -12.14 6.59
CA ARG A 81 -7.44 -12.96 7.80
C ARG A 81 -6.58 -12.26 8.84
N LYS A 82 -5.51 -11.57 8.43
CA LYS A 82 -4.66 -10.80 9.37
C LYS A 82 -5.43 -9.63 10.00
N ILE A 83 -6.16 -8.86 9.20
CA ILE A 83 -7.00 -7.74 9.70
C ILE A 83 -8.05 -8.28 10.66
N PHE A 84 -8.76 -9.35 10.29
CA PHE A 84 -9.77 -9.99 11.14
C PHE A 84 -9.19 -10.48 12.46
N GLY A 85 -8.06 -11.16 12.47
CA GLY A 85 -7.42 -11.66 13.68
C GLY A 85 -7.12 -10.57 14.72
N TYR A 86 -6.87 -9.32 14.24
CA TYR A 86 -6.62 -8.19 15.14
C TYR A 86 -7.86 -7.40 15.54
N LEU A 87 -8.95 -7.52 14.76
CA LEU A 87 -10.21 -6.81 15.00
C LEU A 87 -11.31 -7.74 15.51
N ASN A 88 -11.01 -9.01 15.78
CA ASN A 88 -11.96 -10.09 16.01
C ASN A 88 -13.05 -9.72 17.04
N ASN A 89 -12.65 -9.24 18.22
CA ASN A 89 -13.58 -8.88 19.29
C ASN A 89 -14.53 -7.71 18.92
N PHE A 90 -14.21 -6.94 17.86
CA PHE A 90 -15.03 -5.83 17.40
C PHE A 90 -16.00 -6.25 16.30
N LEU A 91 -15.65 -7.26 15.50
CA LEU A 91 -16.36 -7.65 14.28
C LEU A 91 -17.56 -8.56 14.56
N TYR A 92 -17.61 -9.21 15.72
CA TYR A 92 -18.71 -10.11 16.07
C TYR A 92 -19.99 -9.34 16.46
N LYS A 93 -21.12 -9.72 15.87
CA LYS A 93 -22.50 -9.33 16.23
C LYS A 93 -22.95 -7.90 15.84
N ARG A 94 -22.32 -7.20 14.88
CA ARG A 94 -22.73 -5.85 14.47
C ARG A 94 -22.79 -5.70 12.95
N LYS A 95 -23.70 -4.83 12.48
CA LYS A 95 -23.55 -4.27 11.12
C LYS A 95 -22.31 -3.37 11.08
N ILE A 96 -21.34 -3.70 10.25
CA ILE A 96 -20.04 -3.01 10.13
C ILE A 96 -19.97 -2.30 8.79
N THR A 97 -19.69 -1.01 8.80
CA THR A 97 -19.39 -0.25 7.58
C THR A 97 -17.88 -0.17 7.40
N ILE A 98 -17.40 -0.64 6.24
CA ILE A 98 -15.98 -0.66 5.86
C ILE A 98 -15.76 0.26 4.68
N LEU A 99 -14.74 1.12 4.75
CA LEU A 99 -14.32 2.01 3.68
C LEU A 99 -12.88 1.70 3.30
N ASP A 100 -12.64 1.32 2.05
CA ASP A 100 -11.31 1.11 1.47
C ASP A 100 -10.92 2.32 0.61
N ILE A 101 -9.92 3.08 1.05
CA ILE A 101 -9.43 4.29 0.38
C ILE A 101 -8.27 3.94 -0.54
N GLY A 102 -8.40 4.24 -1.84
CA GLY A 102 -7.45 3.79 -2.87
C GLY A 102 -7.62 2.31 -3.17
N CYS A 103 -8.88 1.86 -3.28
CA CYS A 103 -9.21 0.44 -3.37
C CYS A 103 -8.77 -0.23 -4.68
N GLY A 104 -8.40 0.52 -5.74
CA GLY A 104 -8.08 -0.02 -7.05
C GLY A 104 -9.18 -0.94 -7.58
N LYS A 105 -8.84 -2.17 -8.01
CA LYS A 105 -9.81 -3.18 -8.47
C LYS A 105 -10.69 -3.76 -7.35
N GLY A 106 -10.43 -3.39 -6.08
CA GLY A 106 -11.25 -3.78 -4.94
C GLY A 106 -11.07 -5.23 -4.49
N TYR A 107 -9.90 -5.87 -4.70
CA TYR A 107 -9.69 -7.26 -4.29
C TYR A 107 -10.01 -7.49 -2.81
N LEU A 108 -9.52 -6.60 -1.93
CA LEU A 108 -9.72 -6.74 -0.49
C LEU A 108 -11.16 -6.42 -0.07
N ILE A 109 -11.72 -5.30 -0.57
CA ILE A 109 -13.06 -4.86 -0.15
C ILE A 109 -14.17 -5.80 -0.64
N LYS A 110 -13.99 -6.45 -1.80
CA LYS A 110 -14.89 -7.49 -2.31
C LYS A 110 -14.95 -8.68 -1.35
N LEU A 111 -13.81 -9.13 -0.83
CA LEU A 111 -13.77 -10.25 0.13
C LEU A 111 -14.48 -9.91 1.45
N PHE A 112 -14.44 -8.64 1.88
CA PHE A 112 -15.22 -8.23 3.04
C PHE A 112 -16.72 -8.26 2.75
N SER A 113 -17.15 -7.91 1.53
CA SER A 113 -18.56 -7.90 1.13
C SER A 113 -19.21 -9.29 1.03
N ASP A 114 -18.43 -10.37 1.07
CA ASP A 114 -18.97 -11.74 1.20
C ASP A 114 -19.75 -11.95 2.49
N ASN A 115 -19.50 -11.13 3.52
CA ASN A 115 -20.27 -11.13 4.76
C ASN A 115 -21.44 -10.12 4.65
N LYS A 116 -22.68 -10.63 4.69
CA LYS A 116 -23.91 -9.84 4.60
C LYS A 116 -24.08 -8.78 5.70
N ASN A 117 -23.40 -8.94 6.84
CA ASN A 117 -23.40 -7.96 7.93
C ASN A 117 -22.47 -6.77 7.67
N PHE A 118 -21.67 -6.80 6.59
CA PHE A 118 -20.76 -5.72 6.26
C PHE A 118 -21.33 -4.87 5.11
N ASN A 119 -21.32 -3.56 5.30
CA ASN A 119 -21.61 -2.59 4.25
C ASN A 119 -20.30 -2.00 3.76
N CYS A 120 -19.89 -2.34 2.54
CA CYS A 120 -18.57 -2.12 2.00
C CYS A 120 -18.54 -1.01 0.97
N PHE A 121 -17.59 -0.11 1.11
CA PHE A 121 -17.34 1.00 0.18
C PHE A 121 -15.88 0.98 -0.27
N GLY A 122 -15.65 1.03 -1.58
CA GLY A 122 -14.32 1.26 -2.17
C GLY A 122 -14.30 2.61 -2.87
N ILE A 123 -13.33 3.46 -2.55
CA ILE A 123 -13.12 4.72 -3.27
C ILE A 123 -11.77 4.74 -3.98
N ASP A 124 -11.78 5.15 -5.25
CA ASP A 124 -10.57 5.29 -6.07
C ASP A 124 -10.89 6.20 -7.27
N PRO A 125 -9.99 7.06 -7.76
CA PRO A 125 -10.24 7.90 -8.92
C PRO A 125 -10.39 7.11 -10.23
N ASN A 126 -9.92 5.87 -10.28
CA ASN A 126 -9.92 5.03 -11.49
C ASN A 126 -11.06 4.00 -11.54
N VAL A 127 -11.90 3.91 -10.51
CA VAL A 127 -13.05 3.00 -10.52
C VAL A 127 -14.26 3.62 -11.23
N ILE A 128 -15.15 2.76 -11.73
CA ILE A 128 -16.48 3.15 -12.19
C ILE A 128 -17.41 3.12 -10.99
N THR A 129 -18.15 4.20 -10.77
CA THR A 129 -19.16 4.25 -9.70
C THR A 129 -20.25 3.22 -9.97
N ARG A 130 -20.43 2.30 -9.02
CA ARG A 130 -21.44 1.23 -9.09
C ARG A 130 -21.82 0.74 -7.70
N LYS A 131 -23.01 0.20 -7.58
CA LYS A 131 -23.50 -0.40 -6.35
C LYS A 131 -24.05 -1.80 -6.64
N SER A 132 -23.75 -2.75 -5.77
CA SER A 132 -24.29 -4.11 -5.80
C SER A 132 -24.47 -4.58 -4.36
N ASN A 133 -25.66 -4.98 -3.99
CA ASN A 133 -26.00 -5.45 -2.63
C ASN A 133 -25.37 -4.57 -1.54
N ASN A 134 -24.41 -5.12 -0.79
CA ASN A 134 -23.69 -4.48 0.31
C ASN A 134 -22.32 -3.92 -0.10
N LEU A 135 -22.00 -3.84 -1.40
CA LEU A 135 -20.74 -3.31 -1.95
C LEU A 135 -21.01 -2.13 -2.87
N SER A 136 -20.35 -1.00 -2.60
CA SER A 136 -20.40 0.18 -3.45
C SER A 136 -18.99 0.63 -3.84
N PHE A 137 -18.76 0.86 -5.12
CA PHE A 137 -17.57 1.56 -5.61
C PHE A 137 -17.95 3.00 -5.95
N ILE A 138 -17.11 3.95 -5.54
CA ILE A 138 -17.35 5.38 -5.75
C ILE A 138 -16.09 5.96 -6.40
N LYS A 139 -16.25 6.54 -7.59
CA LYS A 139 -15.17 7.30 -8.24
C LYS A 139 -14.96 8.61 -7.48
N ALA A 140 -13.91 8.66 -6.68
CA ALA A 140 -13.59 9.83 -5.87
C ALA A 140 -12.10 9.88 -5.53
N SER A 141 -11.60 11.09 -5.26
CA SER A 141 -10.28 11.29 -4.70
C SER A 141 -10.25 10.97 -3.20
N TYR A 142 -9.09 10.53 -2.71
CA TYR A 142 -8.84 10.16 -1.31
C TYR A 142 -8.98 11.31 -0.31
N ASP A 143 -8.91 12.54 -0.77
CA ASP A 143 -9.03 13.75 0.05
C ASP A 143 -10.47 14.29 0.15
N ASN A 144 -11.43 13.61 -0.48
CA ASN A 144 -12.85 13.91 -0.32
C ASN A 144 -13.36 13.46 1.05
N LEU A 145 -13.06 14.25 2.06
CA LEU A 145 -13.45 13.98 3.45
C LEU A 145 -14.99 14.04 3.70
N ASN A 146 -15.77 14.61 2.78
CA ASN A 146 -17.22 14.61 2.88
C ASN A 146 -17.78 13.19 2.75
N LEU A 147 -17.14 12.33 1.96
CA LEU A 147 -17.50 10.91 1.88
C LEU A 147 -17.36 10.21 3.23
N LEU A 148 -16.32 10.54 4.00
CA LEU A 148 -16.12 9.97 5.35
C LEU A 148 -17.29 10.33 6.27
N LYS A 149 -17.75 11.59 6.25
CA LYS A 149 -18.89 12.07 7.02
C LYS A 149 -20.18 11.39 6.59
N LYS A 150 -20.39 11.19 5.27
CA LYS A 150 -21.58 10.56 4.70
C LYS A 150 -21.62 9.05 4.99
N ILE A 151 -20.53 8.33 4.76
CA ILE A 151 -20.42 6.86 4.90
C ILE A 151 -20.40 6.45 6.37
N LYS A 152 -19.77 7.25 7.23
CA LYS A 152 -19.60 6.99 8.68
C LYS A 152 -19.01 5.59 8.97
N PRO A 153 -17.84 5.24 8.41
CA PRO A 153 -17.28 3.90 8.52
C PRO A 153 -16.92 3.53 9.96
N ASN A 154 -16.99 2.24 10.25
CA ASN A 154 -16.43 1.63 11.47
C ASN A 154 -14.98 1.22 11.28
N ILE A 155 -14.61 0.85 10.04
CA ILE A 155 -13.27 0.48 9.65
C ILE A 155 -12.92 1.24 8.37
N ILE A 156 -11.78 1.91 8.39
CA ILE A 156 -11.16 2.55 7.23
C ILE A 156 -9.92 1.74 6.89
N ILE A 157 -9.75 1.36 5.63
CA ILE A 157 -8.57 0.64 5.13
C ILE A 157 -7.83 1.55 4.17
N ILE A 158 -6.52 1.58 4.29
CA ILE A 158 -5.58 2.19 3.34
C ILE A 158 -4.54 1.12 3.02
N ASN A 159 -4.69 0.45 1.87
CA ASN A 159 -3.89 -0.71 1.49
C ASN A 159 -3.04 -0.42 0.25
N ASN A 160 -1.70 -0.39 0.38
CA ASN A 160 -0.76 -0.02 -0.69
C ASN A 160 -1.13 1.31 -1.38
N PHE A 161 -1.50 2.28 -0.58
CA PHE A 161 -1.94 3.57 -1.11
C PHE A 161 -1.30 4.76 -0.38
N ILE A 162 -1.02 4.66 0.92
CA ILE A 162 -0.45 5.76 1.72
C ILE A 162 0.91 6.24 1.17
N GLU A 163 1.70 5.35 0.58
CA GLU A 163 2.99 5.63 -0.03
C GLU A 163 2.90 6.47 -1.31
N HIS A 164 1.72 6.53 -1.93
CA HIS A 164 1.44 7.35 -3.11
C HIS A 164 0.93 8.76 -2.76
N ILE A 165 0.48 8.96 -1.52
CA ILE A 165 -0.11 10.23 -1.07
C ILE A 165 0.98 11.32 -1.01
N GLU A 166 0.73 12.45 -1.66
CA GLU A 166 1.64 13.60 -1.61
C GLU A 166 1.44 14.43 -0.34
N ASN A 167 0.18 14.74 -0.03
CA ASN A 167 -0.18 15.52 1.14
C ASN A 167 -0.51 14.62 2.34
N LEU A 168 0.52 14.19 3.06
CA LEU A 168 0.37 13.31 4.22
C LEU A 168 -0.44 13.91 5.38
N LYS A 169 -0.71 15.23 5.38
CA LYS A 169 -1.58 15.86 6.40
C LYS A 169 -3.00 15.31 6.34
N ILE A 170 -3.42 14.74 5.21
CA ILE A 170 -4.75 14.12 5.04
C ILE A 170 -4.97 12.97 6.03
N ILE A 171 -3.93 12.21 6.37
CA ILE A 171 -4.03 11.09 7.33
C ILE A 171 -4.46 11.59 8.71
N LYS A 172 -3.91 12.71 9.19
CA LYS A 172 -4.37 13.34 10.43
C LYS A 172 -5.82 13.77 10.34
N LYS A 173 -6.23 14.38 9.21
CA LYS A 173 -7.61 14.82 9.00
C LYS A 173 -8.58 13.64 9.00
N ILE A 174 -8.23 12.52 8.37
CA ILE A 174 -9.00 11.27 8.40
C ILE A 174 -9.17 10.81 9.84
N VAL A 175 -8.08 10.71 10.63
CA VAL A 175 -8.15 10.25 12.03
C VAL A 175 -8.99 11.19 12.90
N TYR A 176 -8.89 12.50 12.72
CA TYR A 176 -9.73 13.44 13.46
C TYR A 176 -11.22 13.30 13.15
N GLN A 177 -11.57 12.98 11.89
CA GLN A 177 -12.96 12.78 11.48
C GLN A 177 -13.50 11.38 11.78
N MET A 178 -12.66 10.42 12.17
CA MET A 178 -13.12 9.10 12.62
C MET A 178 -14.05 9.25 13.82
N ARG A 179 -15.11 8.45 13.83
CA ARG A 179 -16.00 8.33 14.99
C ARG A 179 -15.28 7.61 16.14
N LYS A 180 -15.80 7.75 17.35
CA LYS A 180 -15.38 6.90 18.47
C LYS A 180 -15.54 5.42 18.11
N LYS A 181 -14.65 4.57 18.57
CA LYS A 181 -14.59 3.13 18.29
C LYS A 181 -14.40 2.78 16.81
N CYS A 182 -13.97 3.73 15.96
CA CYS A 182 -13.57 3.47 14.58
C CYS A 182 -12.10 3.05 14.51
N PHE A 183 -11.79 2.20 13.52
CA PHE A 183 -10.43 1.73 13.23
C PHE A 183 -9.94 2.27 11.88
N LEU A 184 -8.69 2.70 11.83
CA LEU A 184 -7.95 2.91 10.60
C LEU A 184 -6.87 1.82 10.49
N VAL A 185 -6.92 1.06 9.41
CA VAL A 185 -5.99 -0.02 9.09
C VAL A 185 -5.11 0.45 7.93
N ILE A 186 -3.81 0.52 8.14
CA ILE A 186 -2.83 0.91 7.14
C ILE A 186 -1.94 -0.29 6.82
N LEU A 187 -1.85 -0.65 5.54
CA LEU A 187 -0.91 -1.65 5.02
C LEU A 187 -0.01 -0.97 3.98
N THR A 188 1.31 -1.08 4.16
CA THR A 188 2.30 -0.43 3.29
C THR A 188 3.65 -1.16 3.35
N PRO A 189 4.51 -1.12 2.31
CA PRO A 189 5.85 -1.68 2.35
C PRO A 189 6.67 -1.14 3.53
N ASP A 190 7.49 -2.01 4.15
CA ASP A 190 8.40 -1.63 5.25
C ASP A 190 9.77 -1.25 4.71
N GLY A 191 10.10 0.06 4.73
CA GLY A 191 11.41 0.58 4.34
C GLY A 191 12.58 0.07 5.20
N ASN A 192 12.30 -0.51 6.38
CA ASN A 192 13.30 -1.15 7.24
C ASN A 192 13.32 -2.68 7.10
N SER A 193 12.66 -3.24 6.09
CA SER A 193 12.67 -4.67 5.82
C SER A 193 14.05 -5.19 5.41
N LEU A 194 14.29 -6.47 5.70
CA LEU A 194 15.50 -7.15 5.23
C LEU A 194 15.51 -7.25 3.69
N ALA A 195 14.34 -7.43 3.07
CA ALA A 195 14.20 -7.45 1.62
C ALA A 195 14.76 -6.16 0.98
N ARG A 196 14.42 -4.97 1.52
CA ARG A 196 15.00 -3.72 1.02
C ARG A 196 16.53 -3.71 1.11
N ARG A 197 17.10 -4.21 2.20
CA ARG A 197 18.58 -4.25 2.37
C ARG A 197 19.24 -5.24 1.41
N LYS A 198 18.63 -6.41 1.21
CA LYS A 198 19.15 -7.45 0.31
C LYS A 198 19.08 -7.04 -1.16
N PHE A 199 17.94 -6.49 -1.60
CA PHE A 199 17.72 -6.15 -3.01
C PHE A 199 18.17 -4.73 -3.39
N ALA A 200 18.53 -3.89 -2.42
CA ALA A 200 19.00 -2.52 -2.63
C ALA A 200 18.13 -1.74 -3.65
N ASN A 201 18.72 -1.25 -4.76
CA ASN A 201 18.01 -0.51 -5.80
C ASN A 201 17.02 -1.35 -6.64
N TYR A 202 17.10 -2.68 -6.56
CA TYR A 202 16.18 -3.61 -7.24
C TYR A 202 14.94 -3.95 -6.41
N TRP A 203 14.89 -3.51 -5.15
CA TRP A 203 13.75 -3.77 -4.29
C TRP A 203 12.47 -3.13 -4.84
N SER A 204 11.46 -3.95 -5.14
CA SER A 204 10.20 -3.49 -5.75
C SER A 204 9.38 -2.57 -4.84
N GLY A 205 9.65 -2.58 -3.53
CA GLY A 205 9.00 -1.66 -2.60
C GLY A 205 9.29 -0.18 -2.85
N TYR A 206 10.30 0.16 -3.68
CA TYR A 206 10.45 1.51 -4.20
C TYR A 206 9.35 1.87 -5.21
N HIS A 207 8.91 0.91 -6.01
CA HIS A 207 7.94 1.11 -7.08
C HIS A 207 8.15 2.43 -7.84
N ALA A 208 9.41 2.66 -8.19
CA ALA A 208 9.88 3.92 -8.77
C ALA A 208 9.23 4.19 -10.13
N PRO A 209 8.81 5.41 -10.39
CA PRO A 209 8.83 6.62 -9.55
C PRO A 209 7.53 6.84 -8.76
N ARG A 210 6.69 5.84 -8.57
CA ARG A 210 5.30 5.94 -8.11
C ARG A 210 5.18 6.18 -6.61
N HIS A 211 6.03 5.55 -5.78
CA HIS A 211 6.04 5.79 -4.35
C HIS A 211 6.72 7.14 -4.04
N ASN A 212 6.02 8.01 -3.33
CA ASN A 212 6.54 9.28 -2.86
C ASN A 212 7.31 9.12 -1.55
N VAL A 213 6.78 8.26 -0.66
CA VAL A 213 7.37 7.97 0.65
C VAL A 213 7.25 6.49 0.95
N ILE A 214 8.33 5.87 1.37
CA ILE A 214 8.35 4.51 1.88
C ILE A 214 8.50 4.59 3.39
N PHE A 215 7.52 4.05 4.06
CA PHE A 215 7.39 4.16 5.51
C PHE A 215 8.20 3.09 6.24
N ASN A 216 8.43 3.36 7.49
CA ASN A 216 8.74 2.41 8.54
C ASN A 216 7.81 2.69 9.73
N PRO A 217 7.76 1.82 10.75
CA PRO A 217 6.86 2.01 11.89
C PRO A 217 7.00 3.35 12.62
N LYS A 218 8.23 3.86 12.73
CA LYS A 218 8.53 5.15 13.40
C LYS A 218 7.97 6.33 12.60
N SER A 219 8.08 6.27 11.27
CA SER A 219 7.62 7.32 10.39
C SER A 219 6.10 7.36 10.24
N ILE A 220 5.40 6.20 10.22
CA ILE A 220 3.94 6.16 10.24
C ILE A 220 3.40 6.82 11.51
N LYS A 221 3.97 6.51 12.67
CA LYS A 221 3.55 7.14 13.94
C LYS A 221 3.66 8.67 13.90
N LYS A 222 4.62 9.24 13.17
CA LYS A 222 4.79 10.70 13.06
C LYS A 222 3.72 11.40 12.22
N ILE A 223 3.09 10.70 11.29
CA ILE A 223 1.99 11.26 10.48
C ILE A 223 0.62 11.10 11.14
N LEU A 224 0.52 10.35 12.25
CA LEU A 224 -0.69 10.22 13.03
C LEU A 224 -0.77 11.35 14.09
N PRO A 225 -1.98 11.74 14.51
CA PRO A 225 -2.12 12.70 15.59
C PRO A 225 -1.65 12.09 16.92
N LYS A 226 -1.01 12.93 17.74
CA LYS A 226 -0.67 12.58 19.13
C LYS A 226 -1.88 12.90 20.01
N SER A 227 -2.59 11.89 20.49
CA SER A 227 -3.75 12.06 21.37
C SER A 227 -3.89 10.84 22.28
N LYS A 228 -4.31 11.06 23.53
CA LYS A 228 -4.60 9.99 24.51
C LYS A 228 -5.76 9.10 24.02
N ASN A 229 -6.64 9.63 23.18
CA ASN A 229 -7.79 8.92 22.64
C ASN A 229 -7.44 8.07 21.40
N ILE A 230 -6.17 7.88 21.09
CA ILE A 230 -5.72 7.10 19.94
C ILE A 230 -4.81 5.98 20.42
N LYS A 231 -5.26 4.74 20.22
CA LYS A 231 -4.48 3.54 20.48
C LYS A 231 -3.89 3.00 19.19
N LEU A 232 -2.62 2.61 19.24
CA LEU A 232 -1.88 2.09 18.09
C LEU A 232 -1.45 0.66 18.35
N LYS A 233 -1.73 -0.23 17.41
CA LYS A 233 -1.13 -1.57 17.33
C LYS A 233 -0.38 -1.69 16.02
N GLN A 234 0.80 -2.31 16.06
CA GLN A 234 1.68 -2.44 14.93
C GLN A 234 2.14 -3.87 14.77
N PHE A 235 2.10 -4.34 13.54
CA PHE A 235 2.51 -5.68 13.17
C PHE A 235 3.34 -5.63 11.88
N ARG A 236 4.13 -6.67 11.66
CA ARG A 236 4.77 -6.93 10.37
C ARG A 236 4.15 -8.18 9.77
N ILE A 237 3.81 -8.11 8.52
CA ILE A 237 3.26 -9.22 7.74
C ILE A 237 4.15 -9.50 6.54
N TYR A 238 4.00 -10.68 5.97
CA TYR A 238 4.71 -11.10 4.77
C TYR A 238 3.97 -10.64 3.50
N ASP A 239 4.73 -10.15 2.51
CA ASP A 239 4.23 -9.87 1.16
C ASP A 239 5.12 -10.58 0.13
N PRO A 240 4.65 -11.69 -0.46
CA PRO A 240 5.39 -12.45 -1.45
C PRO A 240 5.62 -11.67 -2.75
N PHE A 241 4.70 -10.77 -3.13
CA PHE A 241 4.82 -10.00 -4.36
C PHE A 241 6.02 -9.07 -4.36
N THR A 242 6.23 -8.34 -3.26
CA THR A 242 7.40 -7.46 -3.12
C THR A 242 8.70 -8.22 -3.33
N ASN A 243 8.81 -9.43 -2.80
CA ASN A 243 10.03 -10.22 -2.94
C ASN A 243 10.17 -10.80 -4.36
N ALA A 244 9.13 -11.40 -4.91
CA ALA A 244 9.15 -11.98 -6.26
C ALA A 244 9.48 -10.94 -7.34
N ILE A 245 8.87 -9.75 -7.26
CA ILE A 245 9.17 -8.66 -8.20
C ILE A 245 10.59 -8.14 -8.02
N SER A 246 11.10 -8.05 -6.79
CA SER A 246 12.49 -7.63 -6.53
C SER A 246 13.52 -8.59 -7.14
N ILE A 247 13.26 -9.88 -7.05
CA ILE A 247 14.08 -10.90 -7.70
C ILE A 247 14.01 -10.76 -9.21
N SER A 248 12.80 -10.60 -9.78
CA SER A 248 12.63 -10.37 -11.21
C SER A 248 13.40 -9.13 -11.70
N ASN A 249 13.38 -8.04 -10.91
CA ASN A 249 14.12 -6.81 -11.22
C ASN A 249 15.63 -7.06 -11.26
N LEU A 250 16.15 -7.79 -10.27
CA LEU A 250 17.59 -8.16 -10.20
C LEU A 250 17.98 -9.03 -11.40
N ILE A 251 17.20 -10.05 -11.73
CA ILE A 251 17.47 -10.96 -12.83
C ILE A 251 17.45 -10.21 -14.17
N LYS A 252 16.47 -9.36 -14.42
CA LYS A 252 16.41 -8.53 -15.64
C LYS A 252 17.68 -7.68 -15.83
N GLN A 253 18.30 -7.20 -14.74
CA GLN A 253 19.50 -6.41 -14.82
C GLN A 253 20.76 -7.27 -15.08
N VAL A 254 20.81 -8.49 -14.52
CA VAL A 254 21.96 -9.41 -14.68
C VAL A 254 21.93 -10.09 -16.05
N MET A 255 20.74 -10.40 -16.56
CA MET A 255 20.53 -11.15 -17.80
C MET A 255 19.92 -10.26 -18.87
N HIS A 256 20.69 -9.33 -19.43
CA HIS A 256 20.27 -8.29 -20.38
C HIS A 256 19.53 -8.82 -21.63
N ASN A 257 19.57 -10.13 -21.94
CA ASN A 257 19.06 -10.75 -23.17
C ASN A 257 18.00 -11.84 -22.95
N PHE A 258 17.51 -12.07 -21.74
CA PHE A 258 16.49 -13.11 -21.50
C PHE A 258 15.09 -12.50 -21.39
N VAL A 259 14.22 -12.83 -22.34
CA VAL A 259 12.77 -12.64 -22.23
C VAL A 259 12.27 -13.69 -21.23
N PHE A 260 12.10 -13.30 -19.97
CA PHE A 260 11.47 -14.17 -18.99
C PHE A 260 9.96 -14.28 -19.28
N ASN A 261 9.52 -15.44 -19.70
CA ASN A 261 8.11 -15.80 -19.83
C ASN A 261 7.40 -15.67 -18.47
N ASP A 262 6.12 -15.32 -18.48
CA ASP A 262 5.28 -15.22 -17.27
C ASP A 262 5.27 -16.51 -16.44
N LEU A 263 5.48 -17.67 -17.07
CA LEU A 263 5.63 -18.97 -16.40
C LEU A 263 6.84 -19.02 -15.47
N PHE A 264 7.99 -18.43 -15.86
CA PHE A 264 9.16 -18.36 -14.99
C PHE A 264 8.93 -17.46 -13.78
N LYS A 265 8.22 -16.35 -13.97
CA LYS A 265 7.84 -15.45 -12.85
C LYS A 265 6.94 -16.16 -11.85
N VAL A 266 6.02 -17.00 -12.33
CA VAL A 266 5.13 -17.82 -11.48
C VAL A 266 5.91 -18.89 -10.74
N THR A 267 6.79 -19.63 -11.44
CA THR A 267 7.61 -20.70 -10.82
C THR A 267 8.55 -20.08 -9.77
N PHE A 268 9.18 -18.96 -10.09
CA PHE A 268 10.06 -18.26 -9.17
C PHE A 268 9.31 -17.67 -7.97
N PHE A 269 8.08 -17.20 -8.18
CA PHE A 269 7.19 -16.75 -7.12
C PHE A 269 6.82 -17.90 -6.18
N LEU A 270 6.50 -19.07 -6.73
CA LEU A 270 6.19 -20.28 -5.93
C LEU A 270 7.39 -20.74 -5.12
N LEU A 271 8.58 -20.84 -5.74
CA LEU A 271 9.81 -21.19 -5.03
C LEU A 271 10.12 -20.23 -3.89
N HIS A 272 9.86 -18.93 -4.10
CA HIS A 272 10.08 -17.92 -3.07
C HIS A 272 9.05 -17.95 -1.94
N LEU A 273 7.81 -18.36 -2.22
CA LEU A 273 6.80 -18.65 -1.20
C LEU A 273 7.27 -19.72 -0.20
N PHE A 274 8.00 -20.74 -0.69
CA PHE A 274 8.53 -21.79 0.17
C PHE A 274 9.83 -21.42 0.88
N ALA A 275 10.68 -20.62 0.24
CA ALA A 275 12.03 -20.33 0.75
C ALA A 275 12.09 -19.28 1.87
N ASP A 276 11.12 -18.37 1.99
CA ASP A 276 11.26 -17.20 2.87
C ASP A 276 9.96 -16.75 3.57
N ILE A 277 9.18 -17.70 4.06
CA ILE A 277 7.93 -17.45 4.84
C ILE A 277 8.18 -16.58 6.09
N ARG A 278 9.43 -16.42 6.53
CA ARG A 278 9.80 -15.71 7.76
C ARG A 278 10.09 -14.21 7.57
N GLN A 279 10.31 -13.73 6.35
CA GLN A 279 10.68 -12.33 6.10
C GLN A 279 9.45 -11.42 5.98
N LYS A 280 9.06 -10.87 7.12
CA LYS A 280 7.99 -9.88 7.17
C LYS A 280 8.51 -8.56 6.60
N ASN A 281 7.99 -8.18 5.42
CA ASN A 281 8.47 -7.05 4.63
C ASN A 281 7.44 -5.92 4.48
N ARG A 282 6.33 -6.01 5.24
CA ARG A 282 5.22 -5.09 5.17
C ARG A 282 4.69 -4.73 6.55
N ILE A 283 4.26 -3.48 6.70
CA ILE A 283 3.69 -2.95 7.94
C ILE A 283 2.17 -3.10 7.88
N LEU A 284 1.58 -3.60 8.95
CA LEU A 284 0.17 -3.48 9.28
C LEU A 284 0.05 -2.63 10.54
N MET A 285 -0.47 -1.41 10.39
CA MET A 285 -0.74 -0.49 11.49
C MET A 285 -2.24 -0.39 11.73
N ILE A 286 -2.66 -0.57 12.96
CA ILE A 286 -4.05 -0.38 13.38
C ILE A 286 -4.12 0.80 14.33
N VAL A 287 -4.93 1.78 13.96
CA VAL A 287 -5.21 2.99 14.73
C VAL A 287 -6.65 2.90 15.20
N LYS A 288 -6.86 2.83 16.51
CA LYS A 288 -8.20 2.87 17.13
C LYS A 288 -8.43 4.24 17.74
N LYS A 289 -9.56 4.85 17.46
CA LYS A 289 -10.05 6.05 18.14
C LYS A 289 -11.04 5.65 19.22
N ASP A 290 -10.68 5.90 20.46
CA ASP A 290 -11.53 5.68 21.64
C ASP A 290 -12.55 6.79 21.84
#